data_cb52420b1d650699403460f80db02a75
#
_entry.id   cb52420b1d650699403460f80db02a75
#
_cell.length_a   1.000
_cell.length_b   1.000
_cell.length_c   1.000
_cell.angle_alpha   90.00
_cell.angle_beta   90.00
_cell.angle_gamma   90.00
#
_symmetry.space_group_name_H-M   'P 1'
#
loop_
_entity.id
_entity.type
_entity.pdbx_description
1 polymer ?
#
loop_
_entity_poly.entity_id
_entity_poly.type
_entity_poly.pdbx_seq_one_letter_code
_entity_poly.pdbx_strand_id
1 'polypeptide(L)'
;MRIILINLITLSFFMTACSNKSSIKDIDYDLEFEKGKTALSKKKFIKAQTHFNTVVIGASHTELGDDALFFLGEAHFYAKKEELLAIAEYDRLIRRMPFSPYVERARYRICEAYVRMSPKYYRDQTYSEKALEKLQEYIDDYPSSDNRLKAQEQILVLREKLSKKAYNSGLLYMKMEEYSAAMLGFNKVIESYYDTDFVELAHMKTIACHIYKDEFEEAKEYYDLKRVHIEKIKMDDLVDAWFVQKRVLDRLELE
;
A
#
# COMPACT_ATOMS: atom_id res chain seq x y z
N MET A 1 24.21 -20.43 -76.85
CA MET A 1 25.37 -20.26 -75.91
C MET A 1 25.44 -18.87 -75.24
N ARG A 2 24.97 -17.78 -75.81
CA ARG A 2 25.03 -16.44 -75.20
C ARG A 2 24.01 -16.21 -74.06
N ILE A 3 22.88 -16.87 -74.06
CA ILE A 3 21.80 -16.68 -73.03
C ILE A 3 22.13 -17.38 -71.70
N ILE A 4 22.85 -18.51 -71.72
CA ILE A 4 23.27 -19.26 -70.52
C ILE A 4 24.34 -18.50 -69.75
N LEU A 5 25.23 -17.77 -70.43
CA LEU A 5 26.27 -16.96 -69.80
C LEU A 5 25.74 -15.72 -69.04
N ILE A 6 24.65 -15.12 -69.50
CA ILE A 6 24.03 -13.97 -68.87
C ILE A 6 23.30 -14.37 -67.57
N ASN A 7 22.67 -15.55 -67.55
CA ASN A 7 22.02 -16.07 -66.34
C ASN A 7 23.02 -16.51 -65.24
N LEU A 8 24.26 -16.91 -65.59
CA LEU A 8 25.28 -17.24 -64.60
C LEU A 8 25.90 -16.00 -63.92
N ILE A 9 25.98 -14.88 -64.64
CA ILE A 9 26.51 -13.61 -64.11
C ILE A 9 25.49 -12.92 -63.18
N THR A 10 24.18 -13.03 -63.43
CA THR A 10 23.15 -12.47 -62.57
C THR A 10 22.97 -13.24 -61.26
N LEU A 11 23.27 -14.55 -61.25
CA LEU A 11 23.16 -15.37 -60.04
C LEU A 11 24.35 -15.15 -59.08
N SER A 12 25.50 -14.69 -59.56
CA SER A 12 26.68 -14.40 -58.72
C SER A 12 26.58 -13.06 -57.97
N PHE A 13 25.67 -12.15 -58.35
CA PHE A 13 25.52 -10.84 -57.71
C PHE A 13 24.63 -10.87 -56.46
N PHE A 14 23.85 -11.94 -56.22
CA PHE A 14 22.98 -12.06 -55.05
C PHE A 14 23.64 -12.68 -53.81
N MET A 15 24.90 -13.15 -53.89
CA MET A 15 25.56 -13.82 -52.77
C MET A 15 26.47 -12.91 -51.93
N THR A 16 26.57 -11.61 -52.22
CA THR A 16 27.47 -10.70 -51.46
C THR A 16 26.75 -9.75 -50.50
N ALA A 17 25.46 -9.95 -50.27
CA ALA A 17 24.66 -9.04 -49.43
C ALA A 17 24.17 -9.72 -48.14
N CYS A 18 25.06 -10.25 -47.31
CA CYS A 18 24.78 -10.52 -45.89
C CYS A 18 26.08 -10.87 -45.15
N SER A 19 26.91 -9.87 -44.93
CA SER A 19 27.96 -9.95 -43.92
C SER A 19 28.26 -8.58 -43.35
N ASN A 20 27.20 -7.91 -42.90
CA ASN A 20 27.37 -6.92 -41.86
C ASN A 20 27.21 -7.67 -40.53
N LYS A 21 28.26 -8.38 -40.11
CA LYS A 21 28.46 -8.67 -38.69
C LYS A 21 28.64 -7.31 -38.03
N SER A 22 27.53 -6.68 -37.62
CA SER A 22 27.59 -5.75 -36.53
C SER A 22 28.25 -6.51 -35.39
N SER A 23 29.50 -6.17 -35.07
CA SER A 23 30.12 -6.65 -33.85
C SER A 23 29.16 -6.29 -32.73
N ILE A 24 28.42 -7.27 -32.18
CA ILE A 24 27.74 -7.14 -30.92
C ILE A 24 28.87 -6.76 -29.97
N LYS A 25 28.99 -5.49 -29.64
CA LYS A 25 29.89 -5.04 -28.57
C LYS A 25 29.50 -5.88 -27.37
N ASP A 26 30.43 -6.71 -26.90
CA ASP A 26 30.22 -7.40 -25.63
C ASP A 26 29.92 -6.32 -24.58
N ILE A 27 28.69 -6.38 -24.05
CA ILE A 27 28.25 -5.41 -23.05
C ILE A 27 28.94 -5.81 -21.75
N ASP A 28 29.73 -4.90 -21.22
CA ASP A 28 30.27 -5.02 -19.88
C ASP A 28 29.14 -4.70 -18.86
N TYR A 29 28.54 -5.75 -18.31
CA TYR A 29 27.41 -5.63 -17.39
C TYR A 29 27.80 -5.04 -16.04
N ASP A 30 29.05 -5.24 -15.57
CA ASP A 30 29.56 -4.61 -14.35
C ASP A 30 29.66 -3.09 -14.54
N LEU A 31 30.19 -2.65 -15.67
CA LEU A 31 30.24 -1.24 -16.02
C LEU A 31 28.86 -0.62 -16.17
N GLU A 32 27.90 -1.34 -16.77
CA GLU A 32 26.50 -0.87 -16.90
C GLU A 32 25.85 -0.75 -15.53
N PHE A 33 26.05 -1.71 -14.63
CA PHE A 33 25.56 -1.66 -13.27
C PHE A 33 26.10 -0.43 -12.50
N GLU A 34 27.41 -0.17 -12.55
CA GLU A 34 28.03 1.00 -11.91
C GLU A 34 27.53 2.34 -12.50
N LYS A 35 27.28 2.40 -13.82
CA LYS A 35 26.60 3.56 -14.44
C LYS A 35 25.19 3.75 -13.88
N GLY A 36 24.44 2.65 -13.69
CA GLY A 36 23.11 2.65 -13.07
C GLY A 36 23.15 3.25 -11.65
N LYS A 37 24.06 2.75 -10.79
CA LYS A 37 24.26 3.29 -9.42
C LYS A 37 24.64 4.77 -9.44
N THR A 38 25.54 5.16 -10.32
CA THR A 38 25.92 6.57 -10.49
C THR A 38 24.75 7.44 -10.95
N ALA A 39 23.90 6.94 -11.85
CA ALA A 39 22.70 7.66 -12.29
C ALA A 39 21.68 7.77 -11.16
N LEU A 40 21.46 6.71 -10.38
CA LEU A 40 20.56 6.67 -9.24
C LEU A 40 20.98 7.68 -8.15
N SER A 41 22.26 7.70 -7.77
CA SER A 41 22.80 8.63 -6.79
C SER A 41 22.63 10.10 -7.22
N LYS A 42 22.69 10.37 -8.53
CA LYS A 42 22.43 11.70 -9.12
C LYS A 42 20.94 11.96 -9.37
N LYS A 43 20.03 11.11 -8.87
CA LYS A 43 18.57 11.20 -9.05
C LYS A 43 18.13 11.21 -10.52
N LYS A 44 18.93 10.63 -11.42
CA LYS A 44 18.63 10.48 -12.85
C LYS A 44 17.92 9.14 -13.07
N PHE A 45 16.71 9.01 -12.52
CA PHE A 45 15.99 7.75 -12.39
C PHE A 45 15.80 7.02 -13.71
N ILE A 46 15.34 7.69 -14.77
CA ILE A 46 15.16 7.09 -16.10
C ILE A 46 16.47 6.52 -16.64
N LYS A 47 17.61 7.21 -16.45
CA LYS A 47 18.90 6.69 -16.87
C LYS A 47 19.32 5.49 -16.04
N ALA A 48 19.08 5.53 -14.73
CA ALA A 48 19.35 4.41 -13.83
C ALA A 48 18.53 3.18 -14.26
N GLN A 49 17.23 3.35 -14.51
CA GLN A 49 16.34 2.29 -15.02
C GLN A 49 16.88 1.67 -16.32
N THR A 50 17.33 2.48 -17.28
CA THR A 50 17.90 1.99 -18.54
C THR A 50 19.12 1.11 -18.29
N HIS A 51 20.07 1.57 -17.48
CA HIS A 51 21.28 0.82 -17.18
C HIS A 51 21.00 -0.47 -16.42
N PHE A 52 20.19 -0.42 -15.33
CA PHE A 52 19.84 -1.63 -14.58
C PHE A 52 19.02 -2.62 -15.40
N ASN A 53 18.10 -2.16 -16.25
CA ASN A 53 17.34 -3.05 -17.12
C ASN A 53 18.24 -3.77 -18.15
N THR A 54 19.28 -3.10 -18.66
CA THR A 54 20.28 -3.74 -19.53
C THR A 54 20.96 -4.92 -18.81
N VAL A 55 21.34 -4.74 -17.54
CA VAL A 55 21.94 -5.81 -16.72
C VAL A 55 20.92 -6.91 -16.42
N VAL A 56 19.70 -6.56 -16.02
CA VAL A 56 18.62 -7.52 -15.73
C VAL A 56 18.30 -8.43 -16.92
N ILE A 57 18.37 -7.90 -18.14
CA ILE A 57 18.12 -8.68 -19.36
C ILE A 57 19.32 -9.57 -19.70
N GLY A 58 20.54 -9.05 -19.63
CA GLY A 58 21.73 -9.72 -20.14
C GLY A 58 22.44 -10.61 -19.11
N ALA A 59 22.33 -10.30 -17.82
CA ALA A 59 23.00 -11.01 -16.73
C ALA A 59 22.03 -11.66 -15.73
N SER A 60 20.81 -12.00 -16.17
CA SER A 60 19.69 -12.45 -15.32
C SER A 60 19.93 -13.71 -14.48
N HIS A 61 20.98 -14.48 -14.77
CA HIS A 61 21.32 -15.73 -14.08
C HIS A 61 22.61 -15.62 -13.24
N THR A 62 23.06 -14.40 -12.98
CA THR A 62 24.27 -14.12 -12.20
C THR A 62 23.90 -13.39 -10.91
N GLU A 63 24.84 -13.33 -9.94
CA GLU A 63 24.68 -12.51 -8.73
C GLU A 63 24.42 -11.04 -9.07
N LEU A 64 25.03 -10.53 -10.15
CA LEU A 64 24.78 -9.18 -10.63
C LEU A 64 23.33 -8.97 -11.09
N GLY A 65 22.64 -10.04 -11.51
CA GLY A 65 21.24 -9.98 -11.96
C GLY A 65 20.26 -9.67 -10.85
N ASP A 66 20.48 -10.21 -9.63
CA ASP A 66 19.61 -9.91 -8.48
C ASP A 66 19.89 -8.52 -7.92
N ASP A 67 21.16 -8.10 -7.84
CA ASP A 67 21.55 -6.72 -7.53
C ASP A 67 20.85 -5.73 -8.48
N ALA A 68 20.99 -5.96 -9.79
CA ALA A 68 20.42 -5.08 -10.79
C ALA A 68 18.89 -5.02 -10.73
N LEU A 69 18.23 -6.14 -10.45
CA LEU A 69 16.77 -6.20 -10.30
C LEU A 69 16.29 -5.42 -9.08
N PHE A 70 17.00 -5.55 -7.94
CA PHE A 70 16.72 -4.76 -6.76
C PHE A 70 16.91 -3.26 -7.03
N PHE A 71 18.03 -2.86 -7.62
CA PHE A 71 18.30 -1.46 -7.91
C PHE A 71 17.41 -0.88 -9.03
N LEU A 72 16.88 -1.71 -9.93
CA LEU A 72 15.82 -1.30 -10.86
C LEU A 72 14.55 -0.93 -10.09
N GLY A 73 14.14 -1.76 -9.12
CA GLY A 73 13.07 -1.44 -8.18
C GLY A 73 13.30 -0.13 -7.43
N GLU A 74 14.53 0.10 -6.90
CA GLU A 74 14.90 1.36 -6.24
C GLU A 74 14.80 2.57 -7.20
N ALA A 75 15.19 2.41 -8.47
CA ALA A 75 15.10 3.49 -9.45
C ALA A 75 13.64 3.87 -9.76
N HIS A 76 12.74 2.89 -9.82
CA HIS A 76 11.31 3.14 -9.90
C HIS A 76 10.74 3.71 -8.59
N PHE A 77 11.14 3.19 -7.44
CA PHE A 77 10.66 3.62 -6.13
C PHE A 77 10.92 5.11 -5.86
N TYR A 78 12.07 5.62 -6.29
CA TYR A 78 12.40 7.04 -6.15
C TYR A 78 11.92 7.91 -7.31
N ALA A 79 11.49 7.33 -8.42
CA ALA A 79 10.85 8.05 -9.50
C ALA A 79 9.42 8.47 -9.11
N LYS A 80 8.93 9.54 -9.73
CA LYS A 80 7.61 10.09 -9.37
C LYS A 80 6.49 9.28 -10.02
N LYS A 81 5.56 8.76 -9.20
CA LYS A 81 4.37 8.00 -9.63
C LYS A 81 4.69 6.65 -10.30
N GLU A 82 5.79 6.04 -9.89
CA GLU A 82 6.21 4.73 -10.42
C GLU A 82 6.22 3.65 -9.31
N GLU A 83 5.50 3.89 -8.20
CA GLU A 83 5.45 2.97 -7.05
C GLU A 83 4.99 1.55 -7.46
N LEU A 84 4.02 1.44 -8.39
CA LEU A 84 3.55 0.13 -8.87
C LEU A 84 4.60 -0.59 -9.71
N LEU A 85 5.42 0.13 -10.47
CA LEU A 85 6.53 -0.46 -11.21
C LEU A 85 7.61 -0.94 -10.25
N ALA A 86 7.92 -0.16 -9.21
CA ALA A 86 8.83 -0.58 -8.16
C ALA A 86 8.36 -1.89 -7.48
N ILE A 87 7.09 -1.96 -7.11
CA ILE A 87 6.48 -3.16 -6.52
C ILE A 87 6.63 -4.35 -7.47
N ALA A 88 6.38 -4.16 -8.77
CA ALA A 88 6.49 -5.23 -9.75
C ALA A 88 7.93 -5.79 -9.86
N GLU A 89 8.95 -4.92 -9.81
CA GLU A 89 10.35 -5.37 -9.88
C GLU A 89 10.80 -6.04 -8.58
N TYR A 90 10.39 -5.53 -7.40
CA TYR A 90 10.64 -6.21 -6.12
C TYR A 90 9.95 -7.57 -6.04
N ASP A 91 8.69 -7.69 -6.46
CA ASP A 91 7.99 -8.97 -6.54
C ASP A 91 8.66 -9.94 -7.53
N ARG A 92 9.19 -9.42 -8.63
CA ARG A 92 9.96 -10.21 -9.60
C ARG A 92 11.24 -10.76 -8.97
N LEU A 93 11.96 -9.94 -8.18
CA LEU A 93 13.14 -10.37 -7.42
C LEU A 93 12.76 -11.50 -6.44
N ILE A 94 11.76 -11.28 -5.60
CA ILE A 94 11.32 -12.23 -4.57
C ILE A 94 10.93 -13.58 -5.19
N ARG A 95 10.22 -13.56 -6.32
CA ARG A 95 9.79 -14.81 -6.99
C ARG A 95 10.92 -15.53 -7.73
N ARG A 96 11.84 -14.81 -8.35
CA ARG A 96 12.90 -15.41 -9.17
C ARG A 96 14.13 -15.79 -8.38
N MET A 97 14.42 -15.03 -7.33
CA MET A 97 15.65 -15.12 -6.55
C MET A 97 15.34 -15.11 -5.04
N PRO A 98 14.61 -16.14 -4.54
CA PRO A 98 14.12 -16.16 -3.15
C PRO A 98 15.23 -16.22 -2.09
N PHE A 99 16.45 -16.54 -2.50
CA PHE A 99 17.64 -16.59 -1.62
C PHE A 99 18.53 -15.35 -1.74
N SER A 100 18.14 -14.37 -2.54
CA SER A 100 18.87 -13.10 -2.65
C SER A 100 18.92 -12.37 -1.31
N PRO A 101 20.06 -11.76 -0.94
CA PRO A 101 20.17 -10.95 0.27
C PRO A 101 19.25 -9.71 0.27
N TYR A 102 18.70 -9.38 -0.88
CA TYR A 102 17.77 -8.25 -1.02
C TYR A 102 16.30 -8.59 -0.74
N VAL A 103 15.93 -9.86 -0.55
CA VAL A 103 14.52 -10.28 -0.41
C VAL A 103 13.82 -9.57 0.74
N GLU A 104 14.41 -9.55 1.94
CA GLU A 104 13.84 -8.84 3.09
C GLU A 104 13.66 -7.35 2.78
N ARG A 105 14.70 -6.73 2.25
CA ARG A 105 14.67 -5.31 1.91
C ARG A 105 13.65 -4.98 0.82
N ALA A 106 13.51 -5.84 -0.19
CA ALA A 106 12.51 -5.70 -1.24
C ALA A 106 11.08 -5.80 -0.67
N ARG A 107 10.82 -6.74 0.24
CA ARG A 107 9.51 -6.86 0.93
C ARG A 107 9.18 -5.59 1.73
N TYR A 108 10.14 -5.05 2.46
CA TYR A 108 9.93 -3.79 3.17
C TYR A 108 9.67 -2.61 2.22
N ARG A 109 10.38 -2.54 1.08
CA ARG A 109 10.13 -1.53 0.03
C ARG A 109 8.73 -1.62 -0.58
N ILE A 110 8.19 -2.83 -0.74
CA ILE A 110 6.79 -3.02 -1.17
C ILE A 110 5.83 -2.40 -0.15
N CYS A 111 6.06 -2.63 1.15
CA CYS A 111 5.26 -1.99 2.21
C CYS A 111 5.32 -0.45 2.10
N GLU A 112 6.53 0.11 2.02
CA GLU A 112 6.72 1.56 1.89
C GLU A 112 6.07 2.14 0.63
N ALA A 113 6.10 1.40 -0.49
CA ALA A 113 5.43 1.82 -1.73
C ALA A 113 3.91 1.91 -1.54
N TYR A 114 3.27 0.90 -0.95
CA TYR A 114 1.83 0.95 -0.65
C TYR A 114 1.47 2.03 0.36
N VAL A 115 2.29 2.23 1.41
CA VAL A 115 2.10 3.35 2.37
C VAL A 115 2.16 4.69 1.65
N ARG A 116 3.12 4.89 0.75
CA ARG A 116 3.25 6.12 -0.05
C ARG A 116 2.07 6.36 -0.97
N MET A 117 1.49 5.29 -1.54
CA MET A 117 0.29 5.36 -2.39
C MET A 117 -1.01 5.55 -1.60
N SER A 118 -0.98 5.33 -0.29
CA SER A 118 -2.14 5.42 0.59
C SER A 118 -2.70 6.85 0.63
N PRO A 119 -3.94 7.08 0.19
CA PRO A 119 -4.50 8.43 0.04
C PRO A 119 -5.02 9.00 1.36
N LYS A 120 -5.59 10.22 1.33
CA LYS A 120 -6.32 10.80 2.46
C LYS A 120 -7.55 9.96 2.81
N TYR A 121 -7.97 9.94 4.09
CA TYR A 121 -8.99 9.05 4.65
C TYR A 121 -10.34 9.06 3.90
N TYR A 122 -10.75 10.19 3.33
CA TYR A 122 -12.04 10.33 2.64
C TYR A 122 -12.07 9.77 1.21
N ARG A 123 -10.91 9.31 0.69
CA ARG A 123 -10.80 8.67 -0.63
C ARG A 123 -10.94 7.16 -0.52
N ASP A 124 -10.86 6.47 -1.66
CA ASP A 124 -10.73 5.02 -1.70
C ASP A 124 -9.48 4.56 -0.93
N GLN A 125 -9.61 3.53 -0.10
CA GLN A 125 -8.54 3.06 0.80
C GLN A 125 -7.90 1.75 0.38
N THR A 126 -8.11 1.29 -0.84
CA THR A 126 -7.55 0.04 -1.36
C THR A 126 -6.04 -0.07 -1.13
N TYR A 127 -5.29 1.01 -1.36
CA TYR A 127 -3.84 1.00 -1.11
C TYR A 127 -3.48 1.08 0.38
N SER A 128 -4.32 1.66 1.22
CA SER A 128 -4.10 1.65 2.66
C SER A 128 -4.31 0.25 3.25
N GLU A 129 -5.32 -0.46 2.78
CA GLU A 129 -5.62 -1.84 3.18
C GLU A 129 -4.51 -2.79 2.71
N LYS A 130 -4.03 -2.64 1.46
CA LYS A 130 -2.86 -3.38 0.96
C LYS A 130 -1.59 -3.07 1.74
N ALA A 131 -1.38 -1.81 2.13
CA ALA A 131 -0.23 -1.44 2.96
C ALA A 131 -0.28 -2.14 4.32
N LEU A 132 -1.46 -2.18 4.96
CA LEU A 132 -1.66 -2.89 6.22
C LEU A 132 -1.35 -4.39 6.09
N GLU A 133 -1.91 -5.03 5.06
CA GLU A 133 -1.66 -6.45 4.77
C GLU A 133 -0.17 -6.73 4.62
N LYS A 134 0.53 -5.96 3.77
CA LYS A 134 1.96 -6.17 3.50
C LYS A 134 2.86 -5.84 4.69
N LEU A 135 2.50 -4.84 5.50
CA LEU A 135 3.22 -4.53 6.74
C LEU A 135 3.06 -5.64 7.78
N GLN A 136 1.86 -6.23 7.90
CA GLN A 136 1.63 -7.34 8.81
C GLN A 136 2.40 -8.60 8.36
N GLU A 137 2.30 -8.99 7.06
CA GLU A 137 3.10 -10.07 6.50
C GLU A 137 4.60 -9.87 6.75
N TYR A 138 5.10 -8.63 6.58
CA TYR A 138 6.50 -8.33 6.81
C TYR A 138 6.93 -8.53 8.27
N ILE A 139 6.12 -8.09 9.23
CA ILE A 139 6.42 -8.26 10.68
C ILE A 139 6.39 -9.74 11.06
N ASP A 140 5.46 -10.50 10.50
CA ASP A 140 5.30 -11.94 10.79
C ASP A 140 6.46 -12.74 10.19
N ASP A 141 6.90 -12.42 8.96
CA ASP A 141 8.01 -13.09 8.28
C ASP A 141 9.40 -12.68 8.84
N TYR A 142 9.53 -11.43 9.32
CA TYR A 142 10.80 -10.86 9.80
C TYR A 142 10.71 -10.24 11.21
N PRO A 143 10.43 -11.06 12.24
CA PRO A 143 10.22 -10.56 13.60
C PRO A 143 11.47 -9.92 14.24
N SER A 144 12.65 -10.22 13.72
CA SER A 144 13.94 -9.69 14.20
C SER A 144 14.50 -8.56 13.32
N SER A 145 13.74 -8.07 12.34
CA SER A 145 14.20 -7.01 11.44
C SER A 145 14.35 -5.66 12.15
N ASP A 146 15.39 -4.91 11.76
CA ASP A 146 15.59 -3.52 12.19
C ASP A 146 14.44 -2.59 11.78
N ASN A 147 13.68 -2.95 10.74
CA ASN A 147 12.54 -2.19 10.26
C ASN A 147 11.21 -2.54 10.97
N ARG A 148 11.21 -3.53 11.86
CA ARG A 148 9.99 -3.99 12.55
C ARG A 148 9.27 -2.87 13.28
N LEU A 149 9.97 -2.06 14.07
CA LEU A 149 9.36 -0.95 14.81
C LEU A 149 8.74 0.10 13.87
N LYS A 150 9.43 0.43 12.78
CA LYS A 150 8.89 1.35 11.76
C LYS A 150 7.64 0.79 11.08
N ALA A 151 7.63 -0.52 10.80
CA ALA A 151 6.46 -1.18 10.23
C ALA A 151 5.27 -1.14 11.20
N GLN A 152 5.49 -1.36 12.50
CA GLN A 152 4.45 -1.25 13.54
C GLN A 152 3.89 0.17 13.64
N GLU A 153 4.73 1.20 13.62
CA GLU A 153 4.30 2.60 13.61
C GLU A 153 3.43 2.92 12.37
N GLN A 154 3.82 2.42 11.21
CA GLN A 154 3.05 2.61 9.99
C GLN A 154 1.69 1.91 10.05
N ILE A 155 1.60 0.72 10.66
CA ILE A 155 0.34 0.02 10.91
C ILE A 155 -0.59 0.88 11.77
N LEU A 156 -0.10 1.42 12.89
CA LEU A 156 -0.92 2.27 13.77
C LEU A 156 -1.47 3.49 13.02
N VAL A 157 -0.63 4.18 12.25
CA VAL A 157 -1.05 5.35 11.45
C VAL A 157 -2.10 4.98 10.40
N LEU A 158 -1.97 3.82 9.76
CA LEU A 158 -2.93 3.35 8.77
C LEU A 158 -4.25 2.94 9.41
N ARG A 159 -4.20 2.23 10.56
CA ARG A 159 -5.39 1.84 11.33
C ARG A 159 -6.17 3.05 11.80
N GLU A 160 -5.49 4.07 12.33
CA GLU A 160 -6.10 5.36 12.73
C GLU A 160 -6.81 6.04 11.54
N LYS A 161 -6.17 6.06 10.36
CA LYS A 161 -6.77 6.62 9.15
C LYS A 161 -8.01 5.86 8.68
N LEU A 162 -7.99 4.53 8.71
CA LEU A 162 -9.10 3.69 8.30
C LEU A 162 -10.26 3.77 9.31
N SER A 163 -9.94 3.80 10.60
CA SER A 163 -10.88 4.06 11.69
C SER A 163 -11.59 5.40 11.48
N LYS A 164 -10.83 6.46 11.21
CA LYS A 164 -11.39 7.78 10.91
C LYS A 164 -12.35 7.74 9.73
N LYS A 165 -12.05 6.99 8.68
CA LYS A 165 -12.95 6.83 7.53
C LYS A 165 -14.26 6.16 7.95
N ALA A 166 -14.17 5.04 8.68
CA ALA A 166 -15.34 4.29 9.13
C ALA A 166 -16.22 5.14 10.06
N TYR A 167 -15.61 5.83 11.02
CA TYR A 167 -16.31 6.75 11.93
C TYR A 167 -17.02 7.87 11.18
N ASN A 168 -16.34 8.54 10.23
CA ASN A 168 -16.96 9.62 9.45
C ASN A 168 -18.07 9.10 8.52
N SER A 169 -17.99 7.86 8.04
CA SER A 169 -19.07 7.22 7.31
C SER A 169 -20.31 7.07 8.22
N GLY A 170 -20.12 6.59 9.46
CA GLY A 170 -21.20 6.55 10.47
C GLY A 170 -21.82 7.92 10.73
N LEU A 171 -20.99 8.96 10.91
CA LEU A 171 -21.50 10.34 11.11
C LEU A 171 -22.30 10.86 9.91
N LEU A 172 -21.92 10.48 8.68
CA LEU A 172 -22.66 10.85 7.48
C LEU A 172 -24.06 10.23 7.48
N TYR A 173 -24.17 8.93 7.77
CA TYR A 173 -25.46 8.25 7.88
C TYR A 173 -26.31 8.77 9.05
N MET A 174 -25.71 9.15 10.20
CA MET A 174 -26.43 9.83 11.27
C MET A 174 -27.07 11.15 10.81
N LYS A 175 -26.36 11.95 10.01
CA LYS A 175 -26.89 13.20 9.44
C LYS A 175 -28.04 12.97 8.45
N MET A 176 -28.09 11.79 7.85
CA MET A 176 -29.16 11.36 6.96
C MET A 176 -30.32 10.69 7.73
N GLU A 177 -30.24 10.64 9.07
CA GLU A 177 -31.20 9.97 9.95
C GLU A 177 -31.26 8.44 9.72
N GLU A 178 -30.29 7.87 9.02
CA GLU A 178 -30.14 6.44 8.75
C GLU A 178 -29.32 5.78 9.88
N TYR A 179 -29.89 5.73 11.08
CA TYR A 179 -29.18 5.34 12.30
C TYR A 179 -28.67 3.90 12.27
N SER A 180 -29.43 2.98 11.69
CA SER A 180 -29.01 1.57 11.53
C SER A 180 -27.78 1.44 10.61
N ALA A 181 -27.72 2.22 9.54
CA ALA A 181 -26.57 2.28 8.65
C ALA A 181 -25.38 2.99 9.31
N ALA A 182 -25.62 4.02 10.12
CA ALA A 182 -24.60 4.70 10.91
C ALA A 182 -23.89 3.72 11.87
N MET A 183 -24.66 2.88 12.55
CA MET A 183 -24.13 1.87 13.47
C MET A 183 -23.19 0.87 12.79
N LEU A 184 -23.39 0.52 11.52
CA LEU A 184 -22.44 -0.32 10.78
C LEU A 184 -21.04 0.33 10.67
N GLY A 185 -21.01 1.65 10.47
CA GLY A 185 -19.76 2.42 10.44
C GLY A 185 -19.07 2.43 11.80
N PHE A 186 -19.81 2.67 12.88
CA PHE A 186 -19.27 2.67 14.23
C PHE A 186 -18.84 1.27 14.69
N ASN A 187 -19.63 0.23 14.40
CA ASN A 187 -19.26 -1.14 14.71
C ASN A 187 -17.96 -1.56 13.99
N LYS A 188 -17.76 -1.12 12.73
CA LYS A 188 -16.49 -1.36 12.04
C LYS A 188 -15.30 -0.74 12.79
N VAL A 189 -15.46 0.44 13.40
CA VAL A 189 -14.42 1.05 14.24
C VAL A 189 -14.16 0.17 15.47
N ILE A 190 -15.21 -0.20 16.19
CA ILE A 190 -15.13 -0.95 17.45
C ILE A 190 -14.50 -2.33 17.26
N GLU A 191 -14.89 -3.03 16.21
CA GLU A 191 -14.48 -4.42 15.96
C GLU A 191 -13.11 -4.49 15.26
N SER A 192 -12.89 -3.67 14.22
CA SER A 192 -11.70 -3.79 13.38
C SER A 192 -10.56 -2.85 13.78
N TYR A 193 -10.86 -1.74 14.46
CA TYR A 193 -9.89 -0.69 14.82
C TYR A 193 -9.93 -0.34 16.30
N TYR A 194 -10.07 -1.35 17.15
CA TYR A 194 -10.27 -1.25 18.61
C TYR A 194 -9.13 -0.55 19.36
N ASP A 195 -7.99 -0.34 18.74
CA ASP A 195 -6.76 0.27 19.25
C ASP A 195 -6.56 1.72 18.80
N THR A 196 -7.61 2.35 18.24
CA THR A 196 -7.56 3.73 17.70
C THR A 196 -8.35 4.72 18.58
N ASP A 197 -8.05 6.00 18.43
CA ASP A 197 -8.71 7.08 19.18
C ASP A 197 -10.21 7.21 18.89
N PHE A 198 -10.71 6.61 17.82
CA PHE A 198 -12.12 6.68 17.42
C PHE A 198 -13.02 5.66 18.12
N VAL A 199 -12.46 4.68 18.84
CA VAL A 199 -13.26 3.60 19.46
C VAL A 199 -14.24 4.13 20.51
N GLU A 200 -13.75 4.98 21.41
CA GLU A 200 -14.58 5.58 22.46
C GLU A 200 -15.70 6.43 21.85
N LEU A 201 -15.35 7.25 20.85
CA LEU A 201 -16.33 8.08 20.12
C LEU A 201 -17.36 7.22 19.38
N ALA A 202 -16.94 6.08 18.81
CA ALA A 202 -17.83 5.14 18.12
C ALA A 202 -18.84 4.50 19.09
N HIS A 203 -18.42 4.08 20.29
CA HIS A 203 -19.31 3.59 21.32
C HIS A 203 -20.37 4.62 21.68
N MET A 204 -19.98 5.89 21.90
CA MET A 204 -20.92 6.97 22.21
C MET A 204 -21.94 7.22 21.09
N LYS A 205 -21.46 7.24 19.84
CA LYS A 205 -22.36 7.45 18.69
C LYS A 205 -23.29 6.28 18.46
N THR A 206 -22.89 5.05 18.83
CA THR A 206 -23.78 3.88 18.82
C THR A 206 -24.92 4.04 19.81
N ILE A 207 -24.62 4.49 21.03
CA ILE A 207 -25.65 4.80 22.04
C ILE A 207 -26.63 5.89 21.52
N ALA A 208 -26.05 6.97 20.95
CA ALA A 208 -26.88 8.04 20.37
C ALA A 208 -27.77 7.52 19.23
N CYS A 209 -27.31 6.59 18.40
CA CYS A 209 -28.13 5.97 17.36
C CYS A 209 -29.31 5.19 17.93
N HIS A 210 -29.10 4.38 18.98
CA HIS A 210 -30.21 3.69 19.66
C HIS A 210 -31.24 4.69 20.20
N ILE A 211 -30.80 5.78 20.84
CA ILE A 211 -31.70 6.81 21.36
C ILE A 211 -32.52 7.49 20.25
N TYR A 212 -31.87 7.84 19.13
CA TYR A 212 -32.57 8.46 17.99
C TYR A 212 -33.57 7.52 17.30
N LYS A 213 -33.42 6.19 17.52
CA LYS A 213 -34.37 5.16 17.05
C LYS A 213 -35.48 4.87 18.06
N ASP A 214 -35.51 5.59 19.21
CA ASP A 214 -36.40 5.33 20.35
C ASP A 214 -36.18 3.92 21.00
N GLU A 215 -34.98 3.31 20.82
CA GLU A 215 -34.52 2.04 21.40
C GLU A 215 -33.79 2.32 22.74
N PHE A 216 -34.56 2.76 23.76
CA PHE A 216 -33.97 3.27 25.02
C PHE A 216 -33.40 2.14 25.90
N GLU A 217 -34.01 0.97 25.92
CA GLU A 217 -33.53 -0.16 26.72
C GLU A 217 -32.23 -0.69 26.13
N GLU A 218 -32.14 -0.79 24.80
CA GLU A 218 -30.93 -1.19 24.10
C GLU A 218 -29.79 -0.18 24.30
N ALA A 219 -30.10 1.12 24.29
CA ALA A 219 -29.14 2.18 24.58
C ALA A 219 -28.56 2.06 25.99
N LYS A 220 -29.40 1.76 26.97
CA LYS A 220 -29.01 1.59 28.38
C LYS A 220 -28.18 0.32 28.57
N GLU A 221 -28.64 -0.81 28.04
CA GLU A 221 -27.91 -2.09 28.10
C GLU A 221 -26.53 -1.93 27.48
N TYR A 222 -26.44 -1.32 26.29
CA TYR A 222 -25.17 -1.07 25.62
C TYR A 222 -24.26 -0.16 26.45
N TYR A 223 -24.78 0.93 27.05
CA TYR A 223 -24.02 1.81 27.92
C TYR A 223 -23.46 1.05 29.14
N ASP A 224 -24.30 0.30 29.85
CA ASP A 224 -23.89 -0.45 31.03
C ASP A 224 -22.80 -1.49 30.68
N LEU A 225 -22.92 -2.16 29.53
CA LEU A 225 -21.94 -3.12 29.04
C LEU A 225 -20.60 -2.46 28.65
N LYS A 226 -20.61 -1.27 28.09
CA LYS A 226 -19.43 -0.59 27.52
C LYS A 226 -18.91 0.57 28.39
N ARG A 227 -19.45 0.75 29.58
CA ARG A 227 -19.14 1.85 30.48
C ARG A 227 -17.64 2.07 30.70
N VAL A 228 -16.87 1.01 30.88
CA VAL A 228 -15.40 1.08 31.10
C VAL A 228 -14.66 1.73 29.92
N HIS A 229 -15.18 1.56 28.70
CA HIS A 229 -14.61 2.17 27.47
C HIS A 229 -15.03 3.63 27.29
N ILE A 230 -16.12 4.05 27.91
CA ILE A 230 -16.73 5.39 27.76
C ILE A 230 -16.23 6.35 28.84
N GLU A 231 -15.85 5.86 30.03
CA GLU A 231 -15.39 6.69 31.16
C GLU A 231 -14.05 7.41 30.93
N LYS A 232 -13.30 7.05 29.87
CA LYS A 232 -12.03 7.71 29.49
C LYS A 232 -12.21 8.98 28.64
N ILE A 233 -13.44 9.32 28.26
CA ILE A 233 -13.73 10.39 27.31
C ILE A 233 -13.59 11.77 27.98
N LYS A 234 -13.03 12.72 27.22
CA LYS A 234 -12.96 14.13 27.62
C LYS A 234 -14.37 14.71 27.87
N MET A 235 -14.45 15.58 28.84
CA MET A 235 -15.71 16.12 29.38
C MET A 235 -16.67 16.75 28.34
N ASP A 236 -16.14 17.25 27.21
CA ASP A 236 -16.93 17.85 26.14
C ASP A 236 -17.79 16.83 25.38
N ASP A 237 -17.28 15.58 25.21
CA ASP A 237 -18.03 14.50 24.57
C ASP A 237 -19.08 13.88 25.52
N LEU A 238 -18.84 13.94 26.82
CA LEU A 238 -19.82 13.55 27.86
C LEU A 238 -21.02 14.52 27.92
N VAL A 239 -20.80 15.79 27.59
CA VAL A 239 -21.88 16.79 27.56
C VAL A 239 -22.89 16.45 26.46
N ASP A 240 -22.45 16.07 25.28
CA ASP A 240 -23.36 15.65 24.21
C ASP A 240 -24.14 14.38 24.58
N ALA A 241 -23.47 13.38 25.17
CA ALA A 241 -24.12 12.17 25.66
C ALA A 241 -25.09 12.49 26.81
N TRP A 242 -24.74 13.42 27.71
CA TRP A 242 -25.60 13.85 28.81
C TRP A 242 -26.82 14.61 28.33
N PHE A 243 -26.71 15.52 27.34
CA PHE A 243 -27.84 16.18 26.71
C PHE A 243 -28.78 15.20 26.02
N VAL A 244 -28.25 14.16 25.40
CA VAL A 244 -29.02 13.08 24.81
C VAL A 244 -29.75 12.31 25.92
N GLN A 245 -29.07 11.93 26.99
CA GLN A 245 -29.67 11.27 28.16
C GLN A 245 -30.74 12.14 28.85
N LYS A 246 -30.55 13.44 28.97
CA LYS A 246 -31.51 14.36 29.56
C LYS A 246 -32.79 14.47 28.73
N ARG A 247 -32.70 14.49 27.41
CA ARG A 247 -33.90 14.46 26.53
C ARG A 247 -34.71 13.17 26.69
N VAL A 248 -34.03 12.04 26.96
CA VAL A 248 -34.67 10.75 27.24
C VAL A 248 -35.42 10.80 28.54
N LEU A 249 -34.80 11.30 29.62
CA LEU A 249 -35.42 11.44 30.92
C LEU A 249 -36.61 12.42 30.88
N ASP A 250 -36.46 13.55 30.20
CA ASP A 250 -37.55 14.55 30.02
C ASP A 250 -38.75 13.96 29.23
N ARG A 251 -38.53 12.98 28.33
CA ARG A 251 -39.62 12.26 27.64
C ARG A 251 -40.29 11.21 28.53
N LEU A 252 -39.51 10.47 29.32
CA LEU A 252 -40.03 9.43 30.22
C LEU A 252 -40.77 10.01 31.43
N GLU A 253 -40.52 11.29 31.82
CA GLU A 253 -41.27 12.00 32.85
C GLU A 253 -42.58 12.64 32.34
N LEU A 254 -42.80 12.64 31.02
CA LEU A 254 -43.99 13.16 30.35
C LEU A 254 -45.02 12.06 29.99
N GLU A 255 -44.71 10.77 30.21
CA GLU A 255 -45.61 9.62 30.13
C GLU A 255 -46.08 9.21 31.54
#